data_56774610d22ecfc361d6f8ef7c47c16d
#
_entry.id   56774610d22ecfc361d6f8ef7c47c16d
#
_cell.length_a   1.000
_cell.length_b   1.000
_cell.length_c   1.000
_cell.angle_alpha   90.00
_cell.angle_beta   90.00
_cell.angle_gamma   90.00
#
_symmetry.space_group_name_H-M   'P 1'
#
loop_
_entity.id
_entity.type
_entity.pdbx_description
1 polymer ?
#
loop_
_entity_poly.entity_id
_entity_poly.type
_entity_poly.pdbx_seq_one_letter_code
_entity_poly.pdbx_strand_id
1 'polypeptide(L)'
;PVLDYHVHLKGGLTKEVAARQSRQTGVNYGLAINCGIGFSITNDTELYNYLDTMRTQPFILAMQAEGREWVTTFSEAARNSFDYVFTDAMTFLDHKGRRTHLWVNKEVIIDDEQAYMDMMLDRICSVLEEPVDMYVNSCFLPDAMSDRYDMFWTEERIDRFVNALAKSGKALE
;
A
#
# COMPACT_ATOMS: atom_id res chain seq x y z
N PRO A 1 5.10 -23.69 -3.80
CA PRO A 1 4.30 -23.06 -2.75
C PRO A 1 3.47 -21.92 -3.32
N VAL A 2 2.26 -21.73 -2.81
CA VAL A 2 1.43 -20.56 -3.11
C VAL A 2 1.73 -19.50 -2.04
N LEU A 3 1.83 -18.24 -2.44
CA LEU A 3 2.06 -17.11 -1.55
C LEU A 3 0.98 -16.06 -1.77
N ASP A 4 0.29 -15.69 -0.70
CA ASP A 4 -0.56 -14.50 -0.64
C ASP A 4 0.30 -13.34 -0.14
N TYR A 5 0.52 -12.35 -0.98
CA TYR A 5 1.47 -11.26 -0.73
C TYR A 5 0.92 -10.12 0.12
N HIS A 6 -0.40 -10.08 0.42
CA HIS A 6 -1.00 -8.91 1.08
C HIS A 6 -1.97 -9.31 2.19
N VAL A 7 -1.42 -9.76 3.31
CA VAL A 7 -2.21 -10.23 4.46
C VAL A 7 -1.95 -9.38 5.70
N HIS A 8 -3.01 -8.83 6.28
CA HIS A 8 -2.93 -8.12 7.55
C HIS A 8 -3.44 -8.96 8.71
N LEU A 9 -2.74 -8.90 9.84
CA LEU A 9 -3.18 -9.51 11.09
C LEU A 9 -4.29 -8.65 11.73
N LYS A 10 -5.52 -8.90 11.36
CA LYS A 10 -6.72 -8.20 11.86
C LYS A 10 -7.94 -9.13 11.86
N GLY A 11 -9.03 -8.71 12.49
CA GLY A 11 -10.31 -9.45 12.46
C GLY A 11 -10.21 -10.87 13.04
N GLY A 12 -9.37 -11.09 14.06
CA GLY A 12 -9.15 -12.42 14.67
C GLY A 12 -8.07 -13.27 13.99
N LEU A 13 -7.48 -12.82 12.88
CA LEU A 13 -6.30 -13.45 12.30
C LEU A 13 -5.06 -13.03 13.12
N THR A 14 -4.64 -13.89 14.05
CA THR A 14 -3.39 -13.73 14.79
C THR A 14 -2.24 -14.43 14.06
N LYS A 15 -0.99 -14.18 14.47
CA LYS A 15 0.17 -14.87 13.91
C LYS A 15 0.10 -16.39 14.09
N GLU A 16 -0.45 -16.87 15.22
CA GLU A 16 -0.63 -18.27 15.50
C GLU A 16 -1.70 -18.90 14.58
N VAL A 17 -2.78 -18.16 14.33
CA VAL A 17 -3.83 -18.58 13.39
C VAL A 17 -3.28 -18.60 11.97
N ALA A 18 -2.57 -17.57 11.54
CA ALA A 18 -1.92 -17.51 10.23
C ALA A 18 -0.96 -18.67 10.00
N ALA A 19 -0.07 -18.94 10.98
CA ALA A 19 0.86 -20.06 10.90
C ALA A 19 0.16 -21.43 10.86
N ARG A 20 -0.95 -21.60 11.58
CA ARG A 20 -1.75 -22.82 11.53
C ARG A 20 -2.43 -22.99 10.18
N GLN A 21 -3.07 -21.94 9.67
CA GLN A 21 -3.75 -21.97 8.36
C GLN A 21 -2.75 -22.24 7.23
N SER A 22 -1.60 -21.59 7.24
CA SER A 22 -0.53 -21.83 6.26
C SER A 22 -0.12 -23.31 6.22
N ARG A 23 0.08 -23.93 7.38
CA ARG A 23 0.41 -25.36 7.45
C ARG A 23 -0.73 -26.27 6.94
N GLN A 24 -1.97 -25.88 7.14
CA GLN A 24 -3.14 -26.66 6.73
C GLN A 24 -3.44 -26.58 5.24
N THR A 25 -3.24 -25.41 4.66
CA THR A 25 -3.63 -25.09 3.26
C THR A 25 -2.47 -25.19 2.28
N GLY A 26 -1.22 -25.10 2.76
CA GLY A 26 -0.02 -24.96 1.92
C GLY A 26 0.14 -23.56 1.33
N VAL A 27 -0.72 -22.59 1.72
CA VAL A 27 -0.58 -21.17 1.33
C VAL A 27 0.31 -20.46 2.33
N ASN A 28 1.38 -19.85 1.88
CA ASN A 28 2.21 -18.96 2.70
C ASN A 28 1.61 -17.56 2.70
N TYR A 29 1.79 -16.83 3.79
CA TYR A 29 1.30 -15.45 3.91
C TYR A 29 2.47 -14.47 3.99
N GLY A 30 2.42 -13.46 3.14
CA GLY A 30 3.17 -12.22 3.27
C GLY A 30 2.45 -11.32 4.25
N LEU A 31 2.92 -11.32 5.51
CA LEU A 31 2.28 -10.56 6.58
C LEU A 31 2.71 -9.10 6.53
N ALA A 32 1.76 -8.23 6.21
CA ALA A 32 1.99 -6.81 6.03
C ALA A 32 1.63 -5.99 7.27
N ILE A 33 2.43 -4.96 7.52
CA ILE A 33 2.17 -3.94 8.54
C ILE A 33 2.22 -2.54 7.91
N ASN A 34 1.24 -1.70 8.21
CA ASN A 34 1.19 -0.33 7.74
C ASN A 34 2.23 0.54 8.49
N CYS A 35 3.11 1.15 7.74
CA CYS A 35 4.23 1.97 8.22
C CYS A 35 4.16 3.37 7.62
N GLY A 36 4.00 4.39 8.44
CA GLY A 36 3.90 5.78 8.03
C GLY A 36 3.36 6.67 9.13
N ILE A 37 3.35 7.97 8.91
CA ILE A 37 2.83 8.93 9.90
C ILE A 37 1.32 8.71 10.10
N GLY A 38 0.94 8.42 11.35
CA GLY A 38 -0.46 8.13 11.71
C GLY A 38 -0.87 6.67 11.58
N PHE A 39 0.07 5.78 11.25
CA PHE A 39 -0.15 4.32 11.16
C PHE A 39 0.47 3.58 12.35
N SER A 40 0.47 2.24 12.27
CA SER A 40 0.89 1.38 13.40
C SER A 40 2.37 1.51 13.73
N ILE A 41 3.21 1.80 12.72
CA ILE A 41 4.66 1.96 12.86
C ILE A 41 5.04 3.30 12.26
N THR A 42 5.71 4.15 13.04
CA THR A 42 5.99 5.54 12.69
C THR A 42 7.48 5.89 12.65
N ASN A 43 8.35 4.96 13.05
CA ASN A 43 9.80 5.16 13.11
C ASN A 43 10.56 3.83 13.10
N ASP A 44 11.88 3.89 12.90
CA ASP A 44 12.75 2.71 12.82
C ASP A 44 12.73 1.86 14.09
N THR A 45 12.66 2.47 15.26
CA THR A 45 12.67 1.72 16.53
C THR A 45 11.43 0.83 16.66
N GLU A 46 10.26 1.38 16.36
CA GLU A 46 9.01 0.62 16.34
C GLU A 46 9.04 -0.49 15.28
N LEU A 47 9.63 -0.20 14.11
CA LEU A 47 9.79 -1.15 13.03
C LEU A 47 10.65 -2.36 13.45
N TYR A 48 11.82 -2.12 14.06
CA TYR A 48 12.67 -3.22 14.54
C TYR A 48 12.00 -4.02 15.65
N ASN A 49 11.31 -3.37 16.60
CA ASN A 49 10.56 -4.06 17.65
C ASN A 49 9.46 -4.97 17.07
N TYR A 50 8.76 -4.51 16.03
CA TYR A 50 7.79 -5.33 15.32
C TYR A 50 8.44 -6.55 14.67
N LEU A 51 9.53 -6.36 13.93
CA LEU A 51 10.25 -7.45 13.27
C LEU A 51 10.77 -8.49 14.25
N ASP A 52 11.33 -8.08 15.37
CA ASP A 52 11.80 -8.98 16.43
C ASP A 52 10.66 -9.84 16.98
N THR A 53 9.47 -9.26 17.14
CA THR A 53 8.28 -9.98 17.58
C THR A 53 7.79 -10.98 16.53
N MET A 54 7.84 -10.62 15.24
CA MET A 54 7.30 -11.44 14.16
C MET A 54 8.25 -12.55 13.71
N ARG A 55 9.56 -12.34 13.74
CA ARG A 55 10.59 -13.31 13.31
C ARG A 55 10.78 -14.48 14.25
N THR A 56 9.99 -14.58 15.31
CA THR A 56 9.90 -15.79 16.14
C THR A 56 9.31 -16.98 15.39
N GLN A 57 8.75 -16.77 14.20
CA GLN A 57 8.22 -17.78 13.28
C GLN A 57 8.67 -17.45 11.85
N PRO A 58 8.71 -18.45 10.94
CA PRO A 58 9.20 -18.29 9.57
C PRO A 58 8.14 -17.63 8.65
N PHE A 59 7.71 -16.42 8.99
CA PHE A 59 6.84 -15.63 8.13
C PHE A 59 7.63 -14.86 7.08
N ILE A 60 7.01 -14.63 5.95
CA ILE A 60 7.41 -13.60 4.99
C ILE A 60 6.79 -12.29 5.47
N LEU A 61 7.59 -11.26 5.67
CA LEU A 61 7.16 -10.00 6.28
C LEU A 61 7.24 -8.86 5.27
N ALA A 62 6.16 -8.12 5.17
CA ALA A 62 6.04 -7.00 4.25
C ALA A 62 5.84 -5.68 4.99
N MET A 63 6.46 -4.63 4.47
CA MET A 63 6.15 -3.25 4.83
C MET A 63 5.12 -2.71 3.85
N GLN A 64 3.93 -2.35 4.33
CA GLN A 64 3.02 -1.49 3.57
C GLN A 64 3.37 -0.03 3.89
N ALA A 65 4.01 0.62 2.96
CA ALA A 65 4.47 1.99 3.09
C ALA A 65 3.33 2.97 2.83
N GLU A 66 3.07 3.86 3.80
CA GLU A 66 1.91 4.73 3.82
C GLU A 66 2.29 6.21 3.85
N GLY A 67 1.52 7.01 3.11
CA GLY A 67 1.85 8.42 2.87
C GLY A 67 3.07 8.54 1.95
N ARG A 68 3.40 9.77 1.55
CA ARG A 68 4.55 9.95 0.62
C ARG A 68 5.84 10.27 1.35
N GLU A 69 5.74 10.69 2.61
CA GLU A 69 6.87 10.96 3.49
C GLU A 69 7.56 9.71 4.08
N TRP A 70 7.01 8.52 3.90
CA TRP A 70 7.56 7.27 4.42
C TRP A 70 9.03 7.04 4.00
N VAL A 71 9.38 7.46 2.79
CA VAL A 71 10.74 7.32 2.23
C VAL A 71 11.78 8.04 3.09
N THR A 72 11.41 9.17 3.72
CA THR A 72 12.28 9.95 4.61
C THR A 72 12.06 9.64 6.09
N THR A 73 10.93 9.04 6.43
CA THR A 73 10.59 8.65 7.80
C THR A 73 11.38 7.43 8.26
N PHE A 74 11.61 6.48 7.36
CA PHE A 74 12.35 5.25 7.66
C PHE A 74 13.70 5.23 6.97
N SER A 75 14.73 4.79 7.70
CA SER A 75 16.04 4.57 7.09
C SER A 75 16.00 3.45 6.04
N GLU A 76 16.92 3.50 5.11
CA GLU A 76 17.08 2.44 4.10
C GLU A 76 17.33 1.07 4.76
N ALA A 77 18.15 1.05 5.81
CA ALA A 77 18.44 -0.18 6.57
C ALA A 77 17.17 -0.77 7.20
N ALA A 78 16.29 0.08 7.76
CA ALA A 78 15.03 -0.36 8.33
C ALA A 78 14.10 -0.93 7.27
N ARG A 79 13.93 -0.24 6.14
CA ARG A 79 13.11 -0.71 5.00
C ARG A 79 13.60 -2.05 4.46
N ASN A 80 14.92 -2.17 4.26
CA ASN A 80 15.56 -3.40 3.76
C ASN A 80 15.55 -4.56 4.77
N SER A 81 15.04 -4.33 5.98
CA SER A 81 14.83 -5.39 6.96
C SER A 81 13.55 -6.20 6.73
N PHE A 82 12.65 -5.75 5.88
CA PHE A 82 11.52 -6.56 5.41
C PHE A 82 11.92 -7.44 4.22
N ASP A 83 11.12 -8.48 3.95
CA ASP A 83 11.33 -9.33 2.77
C ASP A 83 10.93 -8.63 1.48
N TYR A 84 9.96 -7.72 1.55
CA TYR A 84 9.58 -6.79 0.48
C TYR A 84 8.81 -5.59 1.04
N VAL A 85 8.77 -4.53 0.23
CA VAL A 85 8.03 -3.29 0.50
C VAL A 85 7.02 -3.05 -0.60
N PHE A 86 5.78 -2.75 -0.22
CA PHE A 86 4.76 -2.33 -1.17
C PHE A 86 4.05 -1.06 -0.70
N THR A 87 3.39 -0.42 -1.61
CA THR A 87 2.61 0.79 -1.31
C THR A 87 1.46 0.94 -2.28
N ASP A 88 0.56 1.85 -1.95
CA ASP A 88 -0.53 2.33 -2.80
C ASP A 88 -0.52 3.85 -2.88
N ALA A 89 -1.45 4.42 -3.62
CA ALA A 89 -1.62 5.86 -3.73
C ALA A 89 -2.81 6.38 -2.90
N MET A 90 -3.26 5.61 -1.90
CA MET A 90 -4.50 5.90 -1.16
C MET A 90 -4.31 6.85 0.01
N THR A 91 -3.05 7.09 0.46
CA THR A 91 -2.72 8.01 1.54
C THR A 91 -1.76 9.09 1.03
N PHE A 92 -2.17 10.34 1.09
CA PHE A 92 -1.38 11.48 0.59
C PHE A 92 -1.80 12.81 1.23
N LEU A 93 -1.06 13.87 0.96
CA LEU A 93 -1.48 15.25 1.24
C LEU A 93 -2.16 15.81 -0.01
N ASP A 94 -3.37 16.35 0.15
CA ASP A 94 -4.07 17.06 -0.92
C ASP A 94 -3.38 18.39 -1.26
N HIS A 95 -3.92 19.12 -2.25
CA HIS A 95 -3.37 20.40 -2.70
C HIS A 95 -3.43 21.51 -1.62
N LYS A 96 -4.18 21.28 -0.53
CA LYS A 96 -4.25 22.19 0.64
C LYS A 96 -3.38 21.70 1.81
N GLY A 97 -2.58 20.63 1.60
CA GLY A 97 -1.71 20.04 2.62
C GLY A 97 -2.47 19.22 3.67
N ARG A 98 -3.72 18.84 3.42
CA ARG A 98 -4.49 18.00 4.34
C ARG A 98 -4.22 16.52 4.03
N ARG A 99 -3.96 15.75 5.09
CA ARG A 99 -3.83 14.29 4.95
C ARG A 99 -5.16 13.70 4.53
N THR A 100 -5.13 12.92 3.48
CA THR A 100 -6.30 12.26 2.89
C THR A 100 -6.06 10.76 2.86
N HIS A 101 -7.06 10.03 3.33
CA HIS A 101 -7.18 8.58 3.16
C HIS A 101 -8.37 8.32 2.25
N LEU A 102 -8.15 7.73 1.08
CA LEU A 102 -9.21 7.58 0.07
C LEU A 102 -10.40 6.74 0.55
N TRP A 103 -10.20 5.88 1.53
CA TRP A 103 -11.27 5.07 2.15
C TRP A 103 -12.04 5.78 3.29
N VAL A 104 -11.68 7.04 3.57
CA VAL A 104 -12.32 7.85 4.63
C VAL A 104 -13.11 8.98 3.97
N ASN A 105 -14.38 8.73 3.67
CA ASN A 105 -15.22 9.64 2.87
C ASN A 105 -15.19 11.11 3.30
N LYS A 106 -15.13 11.38 4.61
CA LYS A 106 -15.07 12.75 5.14
C LYS A 106 -13.77 13.49 4.85
N GLU A 107 -12.71 12.80 4.47
CA GLU A 107 -11.41 13.37 4.12
C GLU A 107 -11.27 13.60 2.62
N VAL A 108 -12.11 12.95 1.82
CA VAL A 108 -12.11 13.07 0.36
C VAL A 108 -12.98 14.27 -0.03
N ILE A 109 -12.34 15.31 -0.57
CA ILE A 109 -13.02 16.53 -1.04
C ILE A 109 -12.81 16.65 -2.54
N ILE A 110 -13.90 16.55 -3.28
CA ILE A 110 -13.92 16.55 -4.74
C ILE A 110 -14.72 17.74 -5.22
N ASP A 111 -14.02 18.78 -5.69
CA ASP A 111 -14.66 19.95 -6.27
C ASP A 111 -14.94 19.75 -7.78
N ASP A 112 -14.04 19.06 -8.48
CA ASP A 112 -14.13 18.63 -9.87
C ASP A 112 -13.63 17.20 -9.99
N GLU A 113 -14.50 16.29 -10.42
CA GLU A 113 -14.21 14.86 -10.46
C GLU A 113 -13.13 14.47 -11.47
N GLN A 114 -13.10 15.14 -12.62
CA GLN A 114 -12.09 14.83 -13.65
C GLN A 114 -10.72 15.35 -13.24
N ALA A 115 -10.63 16.55 -12.68
CA ALA A 115 -9.40 17.10 -12.13
C ALA A 115 -8.90 16.27 -10.93
N TYR A 116 -9.82 15.76 -10.10
CA TYR A 116 -9.47 14.87 -9.00
C TYR A 116 -8.89 13.54 -9.50
N MET A 117 -9.48 12.96 -10.55
CA MET A 117 -8.98 11.74 -11.16
C MET A 117 -7.60 11.94 -11.79
N ASP A 118 -7.35 13.06 -12.46
CA ASP A 118 -6.04 13.39 -13.03
C ASP A 118 -4.99 13.54 -11.92
N MET A 119 -5.34 14.20 -10.81
CA MET A 119 -4.47 14.29 -9.64
C MET A 119 -4.17 12.90 -9.03
N MET A 120 -5.17 12.01 -8.95
CA MET A 120 -4.95 10.65 -8.47
C MET A 120 -3.98 9.88 -9.39
N LEU A 121 -4.16 9.98 -10.70
CA LEU A 121 -3.29 9.32 -11.66
C LEU A 121 -1.84 9.86 -11.59
N ASP A 122 -1.67 11.17 -11.43
CA ASP A 122 -0.35 11.77 -11.19
C ASP A 122 0.31 11.23 -9.92
N ARG A 123 -0.49 11.02 -8.85
CA ARG A 123 -0.01 10.40 -7.60
C ARG A 123 0.43 8.96 -7.82
N ILE A 124 -0.38 8.16 -8.52
CA ILE A 124 -0.02 6.77 -8.85
C ILE A 124 1.30 6.74 -9.63
N CYS A 125 1.44 7.56 -10.66
CA CYS A 125 2.68 7.60 -11.44
C CYS A 125 3.89 8.01 -10.57
N SER A 126 3.72 8.96 -9.64
CA SER A 126 4.77 9.37 -8.71
C SER A 126 5.15 8.25 -7.73
N VAL A 127 4.17 7.51 -7.22
CA VAL A 127 4.38 6.37 -6.32
C VAL A 127 5.18 5.25 -6.98
N LEU A 128 5.00 5.05 -8.28
CA LEU A 128 5.77 4.06 -9.05
C LEU A 128 7.27 4.42 -9.17
N GLU A 129 7.67 5.63 -8.81
CA GLU A 129 9.09 6.03 -8.75
C GLU A 129 9.72 5.78 -7.36
N GLU A 130 8.90 5.49 -6.33
CA GLU A 130 9.38 5.23 -4.97
C GLU A 130 10.10 3.87 -4.86
N PRO A 131 10.99 3.67 -3.87
CA PRO A 131 11.76 2.43 -3.70
C PRO A 131 10.90 1.31 -3.09
N VAL A 132 9.91 0.85 -3.81
CA VAL A 132 9.03 -0.27 -3.45
C VAL A 132 9.15 -1.40 -4.48
N ASP A 133 8.79 -2.62 -4.07
CA ASP A 133 8.81 -3.81 -4.92
C ASP A 133 7.47 -4.00 -5.66
N MET A 134 6.37 -3.55 -5.05
CA MET A 134 5.03 -3.80 -5.57
C MET A 134 4.11 -2.60 -5.34
N TYR A 135 3.24 -2.34 -6.30
CA TYR A 135 2.11 -1.41 -6.22
C TYR A 135 0.82 -2.20 -6.01
N VAL A 136 0.06 -1.84 -4.99
CA VAL A 136 -1.16 -2.56 -4.58
C VAL A 136 -2.39 -1.67 -4.59
N ASN A 137 -3.59 -2.26 -4.39
CA ASN A 137 -4.87 -1.56 -4.42
C ASN A 137 -5.06 -0.76 -5.71
N SER A 138 -4.68 -1.36 -6.83
CA SER A 138 -4.68 -0.70 -8.13
C SER A 138 -6.09 -0.25 -8.53
N CYS A 139 -6.16 0.90 -9.21
CA CYS A 139 -7.41 1.44 -9.75
C CYS A 139 -8.50 1.73 -8.70
N PHE A 140 -8.15 1.91 -7.42
CA PHE A 140 -9.11 2.29 -6.38
C PHE A 140 -9.75 3.64 -6.70
N LEU A 141 -11.06 3.76 -6.41
CA LEU A 141 -11.80 5.01 -6.46
C LEU A 141 -12.45 5.29 -5.10
N PRO A 142 -12.51 6.57 -4.68
CA PRO A 142 -13.32 6.96 -3.52
C PRO A 142 -14.79 6.60 -3.72
N ASP A 143 -15.53 6.33 -2.64
CA ASP A 143 -16.93 5.96 -2.69
C ASP A 143 -17.80 6.91 -3.55
N ALA A 144 -17.51 8.23 -3.47
CA ALA A 144 -18.23 9.25 -4.23
C ALA A 144 -18.11 9.09 -5.77
N MET A 145 -17.13 8.30 -6.26
CA MET A 145 -16.85 8.09 -7.67
C MET A 145 -17.01 6.63 -8.11
N SER A 146 -17.07 5.70 -7.18
CA SER A 146 -16.94 4.25 -7.43
C SER A 146 -18.07 3.65 -8.26
N ASP A 147 -19.27 4.24 -8.25
CA ASP A 147 -20.43 3.82 -9.04
C ASP A 147 -20.34 4.17 -10.54
N ARG A 148 -19.35 5.01 -10.90
CA ARG A 148 -19.11 5.50 -12.27
C ARG A 148 -17.70 5.18 -12.74
N TYR A 149 -17.22 4.00 -12.42
CA TYR A 149 -15.84 3.56 -12.65
C TYR A 149 -15.35 3.83 -14.08
N ASP A 150 -16.13 3.43 -15.10
CA ASP A 150 -15.77 3.57 -16.52
C ASP A 150 -15.66 5.04 -16.99
N MET A 151 -16.28 5.99 -16.26
CA MET A 151 -16.14 7.43 -16.56
C MET A 151 -14.79 7.98 -16.10
N PHE A 152 -14.17 7.36 -15.13
CA PHE A 152 -12.93 7.84 -14.52
C PHE A 152 -11.71 7.06 -14.97
N TRP A 153 -11.80 5.74 -15.00
CA TRP A 153 -10.76 4.88 -15.58
C TRP A 153 -10.99 4.70 -17.08
N THR A 154 -10.79 5.80 -17.84
CA THR A 154 -10.85 5.79 -19.30
C THR A 154 -9.69 5.00 -19.88
N GLU A 155 -9.81 4.56 -21.14
CA GLU A 155 -8.74 3.85 -21.85
C GLU A 155 -7.42 4.64 -21.82
N GLU A 156 -7.46 5.96 -22.04
CA GLU A 156 -6.28 6.82 -21.97
C GLU A 156 -5.60 6.81 -20.59
N ARG A 157 -6.40 6.86 -19.50
CA ARG A 157 -5.87 6.82 -18.15
C ARG A 157 -5.30 5.45 -17.79
N ILE A 158 -5.98 4.39 -18.21
CA ILE A 158 -5.49 3.01 -18.06
C ILE A 158 -4.17 2.84 -18.80
N ASP A 159 -4.09 3.27 -20.06
CA ASP A 159 -2.87 3.20 -20.84
C ASP A 159 -1.72 3.97 -20.18
N ARG A 160 -1.98 5.15 -19.66
CA ARG A 160 -0.99 5.94 -18.93
C ARG A 160 -0.49 5.20 -17.70
N PHE A 161 -1.40 4.63 -16.90
CA PHE A 161 -1.05 3.83 -15.72
C PHE A 161 -0.22 2.60 -16.09
N VAL A 162 -0.69 1.81 -17.05
CA VAL A 162 -0.01 0.58 -17.50
C VAL A 162 1.38 0.87 -18.05
N ASN A 163 1.54 1.93 -18.83
CA ASN A 163 2.85 2.34 -19.34
C ASN A 163 3.81 2.78 -18.22
N ALA A 164 3.31 3.53 -17.23
CA ALA A 164 4.11 3.92 -16.07
C ALA A 164 4.52 2.69 -15.23
N LEU A 165 3.60 1.77 -14.99
CA LEU A 165 3.86 0.53 -14.27
C LEU A 165 4.89 -0.35 -15.01
N ALA A 166 4.71 -0.56 -16.31
CA ALA A 166 5.65 -1.34 -17.12
C ALA A 166 7.06 -0.74 -17.10
N LYS A 167 7.16 0.59 -17.18
CA LYS A 167 8.44 1.31 -17.10
C LYS A 167 9.08 1.18 -15.71
N SER A 168 8.30 1.14 -14.65
CA SER A 168 8.80 1.04 -13.28
C SER A 168 9.43 -0.31 -12.95
N GLY A 169 9.04 -1.38 -13.65
CA GLY A 169 9.46 -2.76 -13.39
C GLY A 169 8.90 -3.36 -12.10
N LYS A 170 7.95 -2.70 -11.45
CA LYS A 170 7.35 -3.17 -10.20
C LYS A 170 6.27 -4.22 -10.44
N ALA A 171 6.06 -5.07 -9.42
CA ALA A 171 4.91 -5.95 -9.42
C ALA A 171 3.61 -5.17 -9.20
N LEU A 172 2.49 -5.75 -9.64
CA LEU A 172 1.13 -5.22 -9.46
C LEU A 172 0.27 -6.24 -8.70
N GLU A 173 -0.50 -5.74 -7.72
CA GLU A 173 -1.56 -6.50 -7.06
C GLU A 173 -2.90 -5.77 -7.20
#